data_1981cd51a3bb5a9137b206455b0ae2fc
#
_entry.id   1981cd51a3bb5a9137b206455b0ae2fc
#
_cell.length_a   1.000
_cell.length_b   1.000
_cell.length_c   1.000
_cell.angle_alpha   90.00
_cell.angle_beta   90.00
_cell.angle_gamma   90.00
#
_symmetry.space_group_name_H-M   'P 1'
#
loop_
_entity.id
_entity.type
_entity.pdbx_description
1 polymer ?
#
loop_
_entity_poly.entity_id
_entity_poly.type
_entity_poly.pdbx_seq_one_letter_code
_entity_poly.pdbx_strand_id
1 'polypeptide(L)'
;MKVLNFGSLNIDYVYSLDHFVQKGETISSDALNIFPGGKGLNQSLALGRAGVSTIHAGAVGKDGEFLLKLLQESGVNIDYVQSLDSVQTGTAIIQKDKEGDNCIILYSGANHKISKAQVQKTIANFAEGDFLLLQNEINEIDSIMKLAYERGMKIVLNPSPMNEAILALPLEYVDYFLLNEVEAAQILGQDSADRESEEMIRALHLQYPTAKIVLTLGGEGALYFDGESLYRQRSYKTEIVDTTAAGDTFTGYFIAGILNGETVPKAMDWAARAAGIAISRFGAAPSIPLKEEVLSFSFS
;
A
#
# COMPACT_ATOMS: atom_id res chain seq x y z
N MET A 1 -6.89 14.86 13.22
CA MET A 1 -6.49 14.44 11.86
C MET A 1 -6.90 13.00 11.68
N LYS A 2 -7.44 12.65 10.55
CA LYS A 2 -7.85 11.29 10.16
C LYS A 2 -7.26 10.95 8.79
N VAL A 3 -7.22 9.66 8.45
CA VAL A 3 -6.74 9.19 7.15
C VAL A 3 -7.92 8.67 6.35
N LEU A 4 -8.10 9.19 5.14
CA LEU A 4 -8.85 8.56 4.08
C LEU A 4 -7.89 7.71 3.26
N ASN A 5 -8.04 6.40 3.30
CA ASN A 5 -7.42 5.52 2.32
C ASN A 5 -8.45 5.23 1.21
N PHE A 6 -8.25 5.81 0.03
CA PHE A 6 -9.09 5.54 -1.12
C PHE A 6 -8.37 4.48 -1.95
N GLY A 7 -8.74 3.22 -1.76
CA GLY A 7 -7.90 2.11 -2.23
C GLY A 7 -8.65 0.85 -2.62
N SER A 8 -7.88 -0.11 -3.10
CA SER A 8 -8.35 -1.39 -3.60
C SER A 8 -8.74 -2.35 -2.48
N LEU A 9 -9.68 -3.24 -2.83
CA LEU A 9 -10.11 -4.39 -2.05
C LEU A 9 -10.09 -5.60 -2.97
N ASN A 10 -9.25 -6.60 -2.70
CA ASN A 10 -9.08 -7.77 -3.54
C ASN A 10 -9.33 -9.07 -2.77
N ILE A 11 -9.77 -10.08 -3.51
CA ILE A 11 -9.76 -11.48 -3.08
C ILE A 11 -8.58 -12.14 -3.79
N ASP A 12 -7.59 -12.59 -3.01
CA ASP A 12 -6.39 -13.23 -3.54
C ASP A 12 -6.57 -14.76 -3.56
N TYR A 13 -6.59 -15.34 -4.75
CA TYR A 13 -6.65 -16.79 -4.99
C TYR A 13 -5.23 -17.31 -5.23
N VAL A 14 -4.63 -17.94 -4.22
CA VAL A 14 -3.26 -18.46 -4.27
C VAL A 14 -3.27 -19.94 -4.60
N TYR A 15 -2.85 -20.28 -5.81
CA TYR A 15 -2.69 -21.65 -6.28
C TYR A 15 -1.25 -22.12 -6.05
N SER A 16 -1.07 -23.20 -5.29
CA SER A 16 0.22 -23.87 -5.15
C SER A 16 0.42 -24.85 -6.31
N LEU A 17 1.48 -24.67 -7.06
CA LEU A 17 1.75 -25.39 -8.30
C LEU A 17 3.14 -26.01 -8.27
N ASP A 18 3.35 -27.01 -9.12
CA ASP A 18 4.68 -27.58 -9.37
C ASP A 18 5.56 -26.61 -10.17
N HIS A 19 4.96 -25.93 -11.15
CA HIS A 19 5.56 -24.89 -11.98
C HIS A 19 4.47 -23.97 -12.54
N PHE A 20 4.83 -22.82 -13.11
CA PHE A 20 3.87 -21.90 -13.74
C PHE A 20 3.28 -22.50 -15.03
N VAL A 21 1.96 -22.35 -15.19
CA VAL A 21 1.24 -22.86 -16.36
C VAL A 21 1.81 -22.30 -17.66
N GLN A 22 2.14 -23.17 -18.60
CA GLN A 22 2.66 -22.80 -19.90
C GLN A 22 1.55 -22.81 -20.98
N LYS A 23 1.86 -22.19 -22.13
CA LYS A 23 0.92 -22.13 -23.25
C LYS A 23 0.51 -23.52 -23.73
N GLY A 24 -0.80 -23.82 -23.68
CA GLY A 24 -1.36 -25.10 -24.12
C GLY A 24 -1.31 -26.20 -23.05
N GLU A 25 -0.86 -25.89 -21.86
CA GLU A 25 -0.79 -26.82 -20.73
C GLU A 25 -2.04 -26.75 -19.85
N THR A 26 -2.38 -27.88 -19.24
CA THR A 26 -3.37 -27.98 -18.17
C THR A 26 -2.74 -28.74 -17.02
N ILE A 27 -2.60 -28.09 -15.86
CA ILE A 27 -2.05 -28.70 -14.66
C ILE A 27 -3.07 -28.66 -13.52
N SER A 28 -2.89 -29.53 -12.54
CA SER A 28 -3.65 -29.50 -11.28
C SER A 28 -2.86 -28.73 -10.24
N SER A 29 -3.56 -27.93 -9.45
CA SER A 29 -2.93 -27.30 -8.29
C SER A 29 -2.94 -28.25 -7.09
N ASP A 30 -1.89 -28.21 -6.28
CA ASP A 30 -1.78 -28.96 -5.03
C ASP A 30 -2.68 -28.39 -3.92
N ALA A 31 -2.88 -27.06 -3.93
CA ALA A 31 -3.73 -26.37 -2.96
C ALA A 31 -4.26 -25.06 -3.54
N LEU A 32 -5.42 -24.63 -3.05
CA LEU A 32 -5.99 -23.31 -3.24
C LEU A 32 -6.23 -22.66 -1.89
N ASN A 33 -5.62 -21.51 -1.66
CA ASN A 33 -5.86 -20.68 -0.50
C ASN A 33 -6.49 -19.36 -0.96
N ILE A 34 -7.46 -18.86 -0.18
CA ILE A 34 -8.13 -17.59 -0.44
C ILE A 34 -7.80 -16.63 0.69
N PHE A 35 -7.21 -15.49 0.34
CA PHE A 35 -6.81 -14.48 1.30
C PHE A 35 -7.47 -13.12 1.00
N PRO A 36 -7.71 -12.31 2.04
CA PRO A 36 -7.96 -10.90 1.85
C PRO A 36 -6.68 -10.22 1.33
N GLY A 37 -6.82 -9.39 0.30
CA GLY A 37 -5.71 -8.71 -0.36
C GLY A 37 -6.09 -7.36 -0.94
N GLY A 38 -5.19 -6.84 -1.74
CA GLY A 38 -5.22 -5.48 -2.27
C GLY A 38 -4.43 -4.50 -1.42
N LYS A 39 -3.64 -3.65 -2.08
CA LYS A 39 -2.78 -2.67 -1.38
C LYS A 39 -3.59 -1.73 -0.50
N GLY A 40 -4.75 -1.28 -0.99
CA GLY A 40 -5.67 -0.44 -0.22
C GLY A 40 -6.14 -1.12 1.06
N LEU A 41 -6.55 -2.39 0.99
CA LEU A 41 -6.93 -3.18 2.17
C LEU A 41 -5.76 -3.26 3.15
N ASN A 42 -4.59 -3.71 2.69
CA ASN A 42 -3.42 -3.94 3.53
C ASN A 42 -2.97 -2.67 4.26
N GLN A 43 -2.90 -1.55 3.54
CA GLN A 43 -2.52 -0.26 4.11
C GLN A 43 -3.56 0.26 5.09
N SER A 44 -4.86 0.05 4.85
CA SER A 44 -5.92 0.38 5.81
C SER A 44 -5.83 -0.47 7.08
N LEU A 45 -5.57 -1.77 6.94
CA LEU A 45 -5.36 -2.66 8.08
C LEU A 45 -4.15 -2.22 8.91
N ALA A 46 -3.04 -1.88 8.25
CA ALA A 46 -1.83 -1.42 8.94
C ALA A 46 -2.09 -0.12 9.72
N LEU A 47 -2.78 0.85 9.14
CA LEU A 47 -3.19 2.09 9.81
C LEU A 47 -4.13 1.85 10.99
N GLY A 48 -5.19 1.05 10.79
CA GLY A 48 -6.16 0.74 11.85
C GLY A 48 -5.52 -0.01 13.01
N ARG A 49 -4.71 -1.05 12.73
CA ARG A 49 -3.96 -1.81 13.73
C ARG A 49 -2.88 -0.99 14.44
N ALA A 50 -2.37 0.06 13.79
CA ALA A 50 -1.49 1.05 14.41
C ALA A 50 -2.24 2.09 15.27
N GLY A 51 -3.57 2.02 15.37
CA GLY A 51 -4.41 2.87 16.22
C GLY A 51 -4.72 4.24 15.62
N VAL A 52 -4.66 4.40 14.30
CA VAL A 52 -5.01 5.65 13.62
C VAL A 52 -6.49 5.67 13.23
N SER A 53 -7.15 6.82 13.37
CA SER A 53 -8.49 7.04 12.85
C SER A 53 -8.51 6.93 11.33
N THR A 54 -8.78 5.73 10.83
CA THR A 54 -8.71 5.35 9.41
C THR A 54 -10.09 5.15 8.84
N ILE A 55 -10.32 5.76 7.69
CA ILE A 55 -11.51 5.58 6.87
C ILE A 55 -11.07 4.96 5.55
N HIS A 56 -11.68 3.84 5.16
CA HIS A 56 -11.49 3.26 3.84
C HIS A 56 -12.63 3.67 2.91
N ALA A 57 -12.27 4.11 1.70
CA ALA A 57 -13.20 4.32 0.59
C ALA A 57 -12.77 3.44 -0.59
N GLY A 58 -13.73 2.89 -1.29
CA GLY A 58 -13.50 1.98 -2.41
C GLY A 58 -14.79 1.32 -2.85
N ALA A 59 -14.67 0.16 -3.48
CA ALA A 59 -15.83 -0.64 -3.89
C ALA A 59 -15.52 -2.14 -3.84
N VAL A 60 -16.54 -2.92 -3.51
CA VAL A 60 -16.53 -4.39 -3.56
C VAL A 60 -17.75 -4.92 -4.29
N GLY A 61 -17.70 -6.16 -4.75
CA GLY A 61 -18.88 -6.95 -5.09
C GLY A 61 -19.50 -7.59 -3.84
N LYS A 62 -20.61 -8.31 -4.01
CA LYS A 62 -21.24 -9.10 -2.91
C LYS A 62 -20.30 -10.16 -2.32
N ASP A 63 -19.39 -10.67 -3.12
CA ASP A 63 -18.37 -11.65 -2.73
C ASP A 63 -17.28 -11.07 -1.81
N GLY A 64 -17.19 -9.74 -1.67
CA GLY A 64 -16.19 -9.04 -0.87
C GLY A 64 -16.61 -8.69 0.56
N GLU A 65 -17.77 -9.17 1.06
CA GLU A 65 -18.28 -8.80 2.39
C GLU A 65 -17.31 -9.14 3.53
N PHE A 66 -16.58 -10.25 3.42
CA PHE A 66 -15.60 -10.66 4.42
C PHE A 66 -14.40 -9.69 4.54
N LEU A 67 -14.06 -8.97 3.44
CA LEU A 67 -13.03 -7.93 3.45
C LEU A 67 -13.48 -6.73 4.29
N LEU A 68 -14.76 -6.34 4.16
CA LEU A 68 -15.36 -5.25 4.94
C LEU A 68 -15.37 -5.57 6.43
N LYS A 69 -15.75 -6.80 6.78
CA LYS A 69 -15.72 -7.28 8.15
C LYS A 69 -14.32 -7.22 8.75
N LEU A 70 -13.31 -7.66 8.00
CA LEU A 70 -11.91 -7.62 8.43
C LEU A 70 -11.43 -6.18 8.71
N LEU A 71 -11.79 -5.22 7.84
CA LEU A 71 -11.48 -3.81 8.05
C LEU A 71 -12.14 -3.27 9.34
N GLN A 72 -13.42 -3.55 9.54
CA GLN A 72 -14.16 -3.13 10.74
C GLN A 72 -13.56 -3.70 12.03
N GLU A 73 -13.22 -5.00 12.03
CA GLU A 73 -12.58 -5.67 13.16
C GLU A 73 -11.19 -5.09 13.48
N SER A 74 -10.55 -4.47 12.48
CA SER A 74 -9.28 -3.76 12.63
C SER A 74 -9.44 -2.26 12.94
N GLY A 75 -10.65 -1.80 13.30
CA GLY A 75 -10.92 -0.42 13.69
C GLY A 75 -11.03 0.59 12.53
N VAL A 76 -11.17 0.11 11.29
CA VAL A 76 -11.30 0.95 10.10
C VAL A 76 -12.77 1.24 9.83
N ASN A 77 -13.11 2.51 9.63
CA ASN A 77 -14.44 2.93 9.18
C ASN A 77 -14.60 2.65 7.69
N ILE A 78 -15.71 2.00 7.30
CA ILE A 78 -16.01 1.57 5.92
C ILE A 78 -17.24 2.27 5.31
N ASP A 79 -17.74 3.35 5.91
CA ASP A 79 -18.99 4.03 5.47
C ASP A 79 -18.92 4.55 4.03
N TYR A 80 -17.72 4.64 3.45
CA TYR A 80 -17.48 5.11 2.08
C TYR A 80 -17.13 3.98 1.10
N VAL A 81 -17.23 2.72 1.51
CA VAL A 81 -17.11 1.58 0.60
C VAL A 81 -18.47 1.27 -0.01
N GLN A 82 -18.52 1.17 -1.33
CA GLN A 82 -19.72 0.77 -2.06
C GLN A 82 -19.75 -0.75 -2.28
N SER A 83 -20.87 -1.39 -2.00
CA SER A 83 -21.15 -2.77 -2.42
C SER A 83 -21.94 -2.75 -3.72
N LEU A 84 -21.42 -3.40 -4.76
CA LEU A 84 -21.99 -3.41 -6.13
C LEU A 84 -22.55 -4.77 -6.46
N ASP A 85 -23.88 -4.85 -6.68
CA ASP A 85 -24.60 -6.12 -6.88
C ASP A 85 -24.22 -6.86 -8.17
N SER A 86 -23.82 -6.14 -9.21
CA SER A 86 -23.61 -6.68 -10.56
C SER A 86 -22.13 -6.79 -10.96
N VAL A 87 -21.21 -6.56 -10.02
CA VAL A 87 -19.77 -6.58 -10.28
C VAL A 87 -19.10 -7.44 -9.22
N GLN A 88 -18.13 -8.25 -9.62
CA GLN A 88 -17.27 -9.00 -8.71
C GLN A 88 -16.27 -8.07 -8.03
N THR A 89 -15.86 -8.41 -6.82
CA THR A 89 -14.72 -7.78 -6.15
C THR A 89 -13.47 -7.92 -6.99
N GLY A 90 -12.52 -7.01 -6.85
CA GLY A 90 -11.20 -7.16 -7.43
C GLY A 90 -10.56 -8.49 -7.03
N THR A 91 -9.85 -9.13 -7.93
CA THR A 91 -9.20 -10.42 -7.64
C THR A 91 -7.76 -10.44 -8.11
N ALA A 92 -6.92 -11.16 -7.36
CA ALA A 92 -5.62 -11.59 -7.82
C ALA A 92 -5.60 -13.12 -7.93
N ILE A 93 -5.25 -13.64 -9.11
CA ILE A 93 -4.93 -15.05 -9.28
C ILE A 93 -3.42 -15.17 -9.19
N ILE A 94 -2.96 -15.81 -8.14
CA ILE A 94 -1.55 -15.94 -7.79
C ILE A 94 -1.15 -17.39 -7.97
N GLN A 95 -0.25 -17.64 -8.92
CA GLN A 95 0.45 -18.92 -9.06
C GLN A 95 1.70 -18.86 -8.19
N LYS A 96 1.89 -19.84 -7.32
CA LYS A 96 3.09 -19.97 -6.48
C LYS A 96 3.70 -21.34 -6.72
N ASP A 97 4.97 -21.38 -7.14
CA ASP A 97 5.69 -22.61 -7.37
C ASP A 97 6.41 -23.13 -6.12
N LYS A 98 7.08 -24.28 -6.24
CA LYS A 98 7.83 -24.92 -5.15
C LYS A 98 9.10 -24.15 -4.74
N GLU A 99 9.60 -23.28 -5.60
CA GLU A 99 10.79 -22.45 -5.36
C GLU A 99 10.42 -21.18 -4.60
N GLY A 100 9.10 -20.88 -4.51
CA GLY A 100 8.54 -19.72 -3.80
C GLY A 100 8.32 -18.50 -4.71
N ASP A 101 8.60 -18.64 -6.00
CA ASP A 101 8.31 -17.61 -7.00
C ASP A 101 6.82 -17.48 -7.25
N ASN A 102 6.39 -16.33 -7.78
CA ASN A 102 4.99 -16.09 -8.09
C ASN A 102 4.76 -15.42 -9.44
N CYS A 103 3.61 -15.72 -10.05
CA CYS A 103 3.04 -15.01 -11.18
C CYS A 103 1.63 -14.56 -10.83
N ILE A 104 1.31 -13.29 -11.10
CA ILE A 104 0.05 -12.68 -10.65
C ILE A 104 -0.74 -12.15 -11.84
N ILE A 105 -2.02 -12.52 -11.90
CA ILE A 105 -3.01 -11.95 -12.82
C ILE A 105 -3.99 -11.14 -12.00
N LEU A 106 -4.11 -9.83 -12.28
CA LEU A 106 -5.05 -8.94 -11.61
C LEU A 106 -6.31 -8.75 -12.44
N TYR A 107 -7.47 -8.85 -11.79
CA TYR A 107 -8.76 -8.40 -12.30
C TYR A 107 -9.28 -7.28 -11.40
N SER A 108 -9.39 -6.08 -11.93
CA SER A 108 -9.75 -4.90 -11.14
C SER A 108 -11.16 -4.95 -10.55
N GLY A 109 -12.12 -5.59 -11.24
CA GLY A 109 -13.49 -5.75 -10.77
C GLY A 109 -14.11 -4.44 -10.26
N ALA A 110 -14.64 -4.47 -9.04
CA ALA A 110 -15.27 -3.33 -8.39
C ALA A 110 -14.31 -2.16 -8.16
N ASN A 111 -12.99 -2.40 -8.02
CA ASN A 111 -12.00 -1.34 -7.84
C ASN A 111 -11.98 -0.31 -8.98
N HIS A 112 -12.35 -0.72 -10.20
CA HIS A 112 -12.46 0.17 -11.37
C HIS A 112 -13.91 0.60 -11.65
N LYS A 113 -14.78 0.59 -10.64
CA LYS A 113 -16.19 1.06 -10.73
C LYS A 113 -16.48 2.23 -9.80
N ILE A 114 -15.45 2.85 -9.25
CA ILE A 114 -15.58 4.08 -8.46
C ILE A 114 -16.14 5.17 -9.38
N SER A 115 -17.24 5.82 -8.95
CA SER A 115 -17.87 6.89 -9.71
C SER A 115 -17.39 8.27 -9.23
N LYS A 116 -17.41 9.25 -10.13
CA LYS A 116 -17.12 10.66 -9.77
C LYS A 116 -18.03 11.16 -8.65
N ALA A 117 -19.29 10.73 -8.61
CA ALA A 117 -20.22 11.10 -7.53
C ALA A 117 -19.78 10.52 -6.17
N GLN A 118 -19.27 9.28 -6.15
CA GLN A 118 -18.69 8.69 -4.95
C GLN A 118 -17.46 9.49 -4.48
N VAL A 119 -16.56 9.83 -5.39
CA VAL A 119 -15.37 10.64 -5.11
C VAL A 119 -15.77 11.97 -4.46
N GLN A 120 -16.66 12.72 -5.11
CA GLN A 120 -17.14 14.03 -4.61
C GLN A 120 -17.78 13.91 -3.22
N LYS A 121 -18.69 12.94 -3.06
CA LYS A 121 -19.37 12.68 -1.77
C LYS A 121 -18.37 12.31 -0.67
N THR A 122 -17.38 11.49 -0.99
CA THR A 122 -16.37 11.06 -0.02
C THR A 122 -15.49 12.22 0.41
N ILE A 123 -14.82 12.88 -0.54
CA ILE A 123 -13.87 13.97 -0.27
C ILE A 123 -14.56 15.15 0.45
N ALA A 124 -15.86 15.40 0.21
CA ALA A 124 -16.61 16.46 0.87
C ALA A 124 -16.64 16.35 2.41
N ASN A 125 -16.38 15.18 2.98
CA ASN A 125 -16.39 14.91 4.43
C ASN A 125 -15.00 15.03 5.07
N PHE A 126 -14.00 15.46 4.32
CA PHE A 126 -12.63 15.66 4.81
C PHE A 126 -12.26 17.14 4.74
N ALA A 127 -11.27 17.54 5.54
CA ALA A 127 -10.87 18.92 5.74
C ALA A 127 -9.37 19.12 5.57
N GLU A 128 -8.95 20.38 5.60
CA GLU A 128 -7.52 20.74 5.60
C GLU A 128 -6.76 20.01 6.72
N GLY A 129 -5.62 19.44 6.36
CA GLY A 129 -4.74 18.69 7.27
C GLY A 129 -5.14 17.22 7.46
N ASP A 130 -6.32 16.75 7.03
CA ASP A 130 -6.59 15.31 6.94
C ASP A 130 -5.70 14.67 5.86
N PHE A 131 -5.40 13.38 6.00
CA PHE A 131 -4.54 12.66 5.06
C PHE A 131 -5.37 11.89 4.03
N LEU A 132 -4.93 11.91 2.79
CA LEU A 132 -5.38 11.01 1.72
C LEU A 132 -4.25 10.05 1.39
N LEU A 133 -4.50 8.74 1.50
CA LEU A 133 -3.58 7.69 1.07
C LEU A 133 -4.12 7.03 -0.20
N LEU A 134 -3.26 6.90 -1.20
CA LEU A 134 -3.58 6.35 -2.52
C LEU A 134 -2.56 5.31 -2.96
N GLN A 135 -3.04 4.33 -3.74
CA GLN A 135 -2.24 3.36 -4.49
C GLN A 135 -2.73 3.35 -5.95
N ASN A 136 -2.06 2.60 -6.83
CA ASN A 136 -2.41 2.56 -8.25
C ASN A 136 -3.25 1.31 -8.62
N GLU A 137 -4.28 1.02 -7.85
CA GLU A 137 -5.15 -0.15 -8.09
C GLU A 137 -6.64 0.20 -8.29
N ILE A 138 -6.97 1.51 -8.33
CA ILE A 138 -8.35 1.99 -8.52
C ILE A 138 -8.44 2.96 -9.70
N ASN A 139 -9.65 3.23 -10.17
CA ASN A 139 -9.89 4.31 -11.13
C ASN A 139 -10.09 5.66 -10.42
N GLU A 140 -10.24 6.76 -11.18
CA GLU A 140 -10.50 8.13 -10.70
C GLU A 140 -9.40 8.75 -9.83
N ILE A 141 -8.17 8.21 -9.79
CA ILE A 141 -7.06 8.70 -8.95
C ILE A 141 -6.80 10.18 -9.21
N ASP A 142 -6.77 10.63 -10.48
CA ASP A 142 -6.60 12.03 -10.86
C ASP A 142 -7.68 12.93 -10.24
N SER A 143 -8.95 12.51 -10.35
CA SER A 143 -10.08 13.25 -9.76
C SER A 143 -10.00 13.31 -8.24
N ILE A 144 -9.60 12.21 -7.59
CA ILE A 144 -9.43 12.12 -6.14
C ILE A 144 -8.31 13.07 -5.67
N MET A 145 -7.15 13.05 -6.33
CA MET A 145 -6.01 13.91 -5.99
C MET A 145 -6.35 15.39 -6.12
N LYS A 146 -6.99 15.80 -7.21
CA LYS A 146 -7.38 17.20 -7.45
C LYS A 146 -8.34 17.71 -6.38
N LEU A 147 -9.40 16.95 -6.07
CA LEU A 147 -10.36 17.34 -5.05
C LEU A 147 -9.77 17.36 -3.64
N ALA A 148 -8.87 16.44 -3.32
CA ALA A 148 -8.18 16.41 -2.03
C ALA A 148 -7.22 17.62 -1.90
N TYR A 149 -6.48 17.95 -2.96
CA TYR A 149 -5.61 19.11 -2.98
C TYR A 149 -6.39 20.42 -2.79
N GLU A 150 -7.51 20.60 -3.49
CA GLU A 150 -8.41 21.76 -3.33
C GLU A 150 -8.96 21.90 -1.91
N ARG A 151 -9.05 20.77 -1.16
CA ARG A 151 -9.47 20.75 0.24
C ARG A 151 -8.35 20.95 1.25
N GLY A 152 -7.09 21.06 0.80
CA GLY A 152 -5.94 21.19 1.68
C GLY A 152 -5.59 19.89 2.42
N MET A 153 -6.03 18.72 1.91
CA MET A 153 -5.64 17.43 2.46
C MET A 153 -4.17 17.16 2.15
N LYS A 154 -3.52 16.37 3.01
CA LYS A 154 -2.16 15.88 2.80
C LYS A 154 -2.17 14.61 1.97
N ILE A 155 -1.60 14.65 0.76
CA ILE A 155 -1.64 13.54 -0.19
C ILE A 155 -0.42 12.66 0.00
N VAL A 156 -0.68 11.38 0.29
CA VAL A 156 0.31 10.30 0.38
C VAL A 156 0.10 9.38 -0.81
N LEU A 157 1.12 9.17 -1.61
CA LEU A 157 1.06 8.27 -2.75
C LEU A 157 2.06 7.12 -2.60
N ASN A 158 1.54 5.90 -2.61
CA ASN A 158 2.28 4.69 -2.92
C ASN A 158 1.97 4.30 -4.38
N PRO A 159 2.86 4.58 -5.36
CA PRO A 159 2.52 4.46 -6.79
C PRO A 159 2.42 3.02 -7.30
N SER A 160 2.40 2.06 -6.39
CA SER A 160 2.38 0.62 -6.72
C SER A 160 0.95 0.10 -7.05
N PRO A 161 0.81 -0.79 -8.03
CA PRO A 161 1.81 -1.22 -9.02
C PRO A 161 2.13 -0.09 -10.02
N MET A 162 3.40 0.18 -10.25
CA MET A 162 3.82 1.27 -11.14
C MET A 162 3.49 0.96 -12.60
N ASN A 163 2.96 1.96 -13.31
CA ASN A 163 2.76 1.95 -14.76
C ASN A 163 2.77 3.38 -15.30
N GLU A 164 2.70 3.54 -16.62
CA GLU A 164 2.75 4.86 -17.27
C GLU A 164 1.61 5.81 -16.85
N ALA A 165 0.46 5.30 -16.42
CA ALA A 165 -0.66 6.15 -15.99
C ALA A 165 -0.32 7.00 -14.75
N ILE A 166 0.58 6.52 -13.89
CA ILE A 166 1.07 7.30 -12.74
C ILE A 166 1.73 8.60 -13.17
N LEU A 167 2.49 8.57 -14.26
CA LEU A 167 3.21 9.76 -14.77
C LEU A 167 2.28 10.84 -15.31
N ALA A 168 1.02 10.51 -15.59
CA ALA A 168 -0.01 11.46 -16.03
C ALA A 168 -0.81 12.07 -14.86
N LEU A 169 -0.58 11.62 -13.62
CA LEU A 169 -1.22 12.18 -12.43
C LEU A 169 -0.59 13.52 -12.04
N PRO A 170 -1.30 14.38 -11.29
CA PRO A 170 -0.75 15.62 -10.74
C PRO A 170 0.18 15.35 -9.56
N LEU A 171 1.35 14.76 -9.84
CA LEU A 171 2.32 14.33 -8.84
C LEU A 171 2.90 15.49 -8.01
N GLU A 172 2.82 16.71 -8.51
CA GLU A 172 3.16 17.94 -7.79
C GLU A 172 2.26 18.23 -6.58
N TYR A 173 1.09 17.55 -6.46
CA TYR A 173 0.19 17.67 -5.32
C TYR A 173 0.55 16.72 -4.17
N VAL A 174 1.51 15.82 -4.40
CA VAL A 174 1.88 14.79 -3.41
C VAL A 174 2.72 15.40 -2.29
N ASP A 175 2.31 15.22 -1.03
CA ASP A 175 3.08 15.61 0.16
C ASP A 175 4.06 14.53 0.59
N TYR A 176 3.74 13.24 0.37
CA TYR A 176 4.59 12.10 0.72
C TYR A 176 4.58 11.05 -0.40
N PHE A 177 5.74 10.74 -0.93
CA PHE A 177 5.93 9.52 -1.73
C PHE A 177 6.45 8.40 -0.84
N LEU A 178 5.78 7.23 -0.88
CA LEU A 178 6.28 5.98 -0.30
C LEU A 178 6.42 4.96 -1.43
N LEU A 179 7.65 4.66 -1.82
CA LEU A 179 7.94 3.88 -3.02
C LEU A 179 9.24 3.09 -2.86
N ASN A 180 9.42 2.09 -3.70
CA ASN A 180 10.67 1.33 -3.79
C ASN A 180 11.59 1.88 -4.89
N GLU A 181 12.79 1.31 -5.03
CA GLU A 181 13.80 1.74 -6.00
C GLU A 181 13.32 1.59 -7.45
N VAL A 182 12.56 0.55 -7.76
CA VAL A 182 12.02 0.31 -9.12
C VAL A 182 11.00 1.39 -9.48
N GLU A 183 10.07 1.67 -8.57
CA GLU A 183 9.04 2.71 -8.73
C GLU A 183 9.67 4.10 -8.83
N ALA A 184 10.69 4.38 -8.00
CA ALA A 184 11.46 5.61 -8.04
C ALA A 184 12.15 5.83 -9.38
N ALA A 185 12.84 4.81 -9.88
CA ALA A 185 13.50 4.86 -11.17
C ALA A 185 12.54 5.10 -12.33
N GLN A 186 11.37 4.44 -12.31
CA GLN A 186 10.34 4.64 -13.32
C GLN A 186 9.76 6.07 -13.31
N ILE A 187 9.54 6.66 -12.13
CA ILE A 187 9.12 8.07 -12.02
C ILE A 187 10.20 9.01 -12.57
N LEU A 188 11.47 8.71 -12.35
CA LEU A 188 12.60 9.48 -12.87
C LEU A 188 12.90 9.24 -14.35
N GLY A 189 12.23 8.28 -15.00
CA GLY A 189 12.48 7.88 -16.39
C GLY A 189 13.87 7.24 -16.58
N GLN A 190 14.33 6.45 -15.61
CA GLN A 190 15.67 5.86 -15.53
C GLN A 190 15.61 4.36 -15.24
N ASP A 191 16.75 3.66 -15.38
CA ASP A 191 16.91 2.31 -14.89
C ASP A 191 17.29 2.33 -13.40
N SER A 192 16.73 1.44 -12.60
CA SER A 192 16.99 1.34 -11.16
C SER A 192 18.44 0.94 -10.84
N ALA A 193 19.13 0.28 -11.77
CA ALA A 193 20.54 -0.14 -11.63
C ALA A 193 21.55 1.01 -11.81
N ASP A 194 21.11 2.17 -12.31
CA ASP A 194 22.00 3.24 -12.74
C ASP A 194 22.38 4.22 -11.61
N ARG A 195 21.73 4.13 -10.42
CA ARG A 195 21.99 5.11 -9.35
C ARG A 195 22.00 4.50 -7.96
N GLU A 196 22.83 5.08 -7.11
CA GLU A 196 22.80 4.87 -5.66
C GLU A 196 21.49 5.40 -5.07
N SER A 197 20.95 4.71 -4.06
CA SER A 197 19.64 5.04 -3.45
C SER A 197 19.57 6.48 -2.90
N GLU A 198 20.69 7.02 -2.39
CA GLU A 198 20.73 8.41 -1.91
C GLU A 198 20.69 9.44 -3.05
N GLU A 199 21.26 9.14 -4.20
CA GLU A 199 21.15 10.00 -5.38
C GLU A 199 19.74 9.97 -5.94
N MET A 200 19.11 8.78 -5.95
CA MET A 200 17.75 8.59 -6.42
C MET A 200 16.73 9.38 -5.59
N ILE A 201 16.81 9.30 -4.26
CA ILE A 201 15.87 10.02 -3.38
C ILE A 201 16.04 11.55 -3.50
N ARG A 202 17.26 12.03 -3.68
CA ARG A 202 17.54 13.46 -3.91
C ARG A 202 17.04 13.91 -5.28
N ALA A 203 17.16 13.08 -6.32
CA ALA A 203 16.64 13.39 -7.66
C ALA A 203 15.11 13.47 -7.66
N LEU A 204 14.42 12.57 -6.95
CA LEU A 204 12.96 12.64 -6.76
C LEU A 204 12.54 13.93 -6.05
N HIS A 205 13.24 14.32 -4.98
CA HIS A 205 12.92 15.54 -4.28
C HIS A 205 13.21 16.79 -5.12
N LEU A 206 14.25 16.77 -5.95
CA LEU A 206 14.53 17.87 -6.89
C LEU A 206 13.38 18.03 -7.90
N GLN A 207 12.77 16.93 -8.35
CA GLN A 207 11.62 16.94 -9.27
C GLN A 207 10.33 17.34 -8.55
N TYR A 208 10.16 16.97 -7.27
CA TYR A 208 8.99 17.26 -6.43
C TYR A 208 9.42 17.94 -5.11
N PRO A 209 9.81 19.22 -5.15
CA PRO A 209 10.50 19.87 -4.02
C PRO A 209 9.63 20.12 -2.78
N THR A 210 8.32 19.98 -2.88
CA THR A 210 7.40 20.08 -1.74
C THR A 210 7.13 18.73 -1.07
N ALA A 211 7.48 17.62 -1.75
CA ALA A 211 7.22 16.29 -1.27
C ALA A 211 8.32 15.78 -0.34
N LYS A 212 7.92 15.01 0.65
CA LYS A 212 8.79 14.17 1.47
C LYS A 212 8.86 12.78 0.84
N ILE A 213 10.07 12.26 0.67
CA ILE A 213 10.27 10.98 -0.03
C ILE A 213 10.67 9.93 0.99
N VAL A 214 10.00 8.79 0.95
CA VAL A 214 10.37 7.58 1.69
C VAL A 214 10.67 6.49 0.67
N LEU A 215 11.94 6.12 0.55
CA LEU A 215 12.43 5.12 -0.39
C LEU A 215 12.71 3.82 0.35
N THR A 216 11.95 2.76 0.07
CA THR A 216 12.18 1.44 0.64
C THR A 216 13.20 0.66 -0.20
N LEU A 217 14.13 -0.02 0.48
CA LEU A 217 15.31 -0.70 -0.07
C LEU A 217 15.29 -2.21 0.25
N GLY A 218 14.11 -2.78 0.38
CA GLY A 218 13.94 -4.19 0.75
C GLY A 218 14.72 -4.57 2.01
N GLY A 219 15.62 -5.52 1.91
CA GLY A 219 16.44 -6.01 3.04
C GLY A 219 17.44 -4.99 3.60
N GLU A 220 17.71 -3.89 2.90
CA GLU A 220 18.57 -2.81 3.40
C GLU A 220 17.84 -1.79 4.27
N GLY A 221 16.49 -1.81 4.26
CA GLY A 221 15.67 -0.91 5.07
C GLY A 221 15.00 0.20 4.27
N ALA A 222 15.16 1.46 4.68
CA ALA A 222 14.55 2.60 4.00
C ALA A 222 15.33 3.89 4.22
N LEU A 223 15.18 4.83 3.28
CA LEU A 223 15.62 6.21 3.36
C LEU A 223 14.43 7.16 3.44
N TYR A 224 14.60 8.27 4.13
CA TYR A 224 13.70 9.42 4.14
C TYR A 224 14.47 10.68 3.76
N PHE A 225 13.87 11.53 2.94
CA PHE A 225 14.41 12.85 2.62
C PHE A 225 13.28 13.86 2.41
N ASP A 226 13.45 15.07 3.00
CA ASP A 226 12.50 16.20 2.92
C ASP A 226 13.12 17.48 2.34
N GLY A 227 14.31 17.37 1.74
CA GLY A 227 15.06 18.49 1.22
C GLY A 227 16.14 19.01 2.18
N GLU A 228 15.97 18.80 3.47
CA GLU A 228 16.93 19.24 4.51
C GLU A 228 17.57 18.05 5.22
N SER A 229 16.72 17.14 5.70
CA SER A 229 17.12 16.01 6.54
C SER A 229 17.09 14.70 5.77
N LEU A 230 18.19 13.95 5.81
CA LEU A 230 18.27 12.59 5.30
C LEU A 230 18.35 11.62 6.47
N TYR A 231 17.42 10.67 6.56
CA TYR A 231 17.44 9.61 7.57
C TYR A 231 17.50 8.25 6.90
N ARG A 232 18.29 7.34 7.49
CA ARG A 232 18.36 5.93 7.09
C ARG A 232 17.89 5.05 8.24
N GLN A 233 16.92 4.20 7.98
CA GLN A 233 16.49 3.13 8.87
C GLN A 233 16.90 1.79 8.25
N ARG A 234 17.69 1.00 8.97
CA ARG A 234 18.02 -0.37 8.56
C ARG A 234 16.82 -1.29 8.80
N SER A 235 16.71 -2.33 7.99
CA SER A 235 15.77 -3.41 8.25
C SER A 235 16.14 -4.18 9.52
N TYR A 236 15.15 -4.78 10.15
CA TYR A 236 15.39 -5.70 11.25
C TYR A 236 15.59 -7.12 10.71
N LYS A 237 16.59 -7.82 11.22
CA LYS A 237 16.83 -9.22 10.86
C LYS A 237 15.72 -10.10 11.42
N THR A 238 15.10 -10.89 10.57
CA THR A 238 14.07 -11.86 10.93
C THR A 238 14.10 -13.02 9.94
N GLU A 239 13.50 -14.13 10.30
CA GLU A 239 13.25 -15.23 9.36
C GLU A 239 12.21 -14.77 8.33
N ILE A 240 12.52 -14.93 7.05
CA ILE A 240 11.61 -14.55 5.96
C ILE A 240 10.72 -15.75 5.64
N VAL A 241 9.42 -15.59 5.89
CA VAL A 241 8.38 -16.57 5.57
C VAL A 241 7.61 -16.17 4.31
N ASP A 242 7.18 -14.90 4.27
CA ASP A 242 6.41 -14.34 3.14
C ASP A 242 6.62 -12.82 3.09
N THR A 243 7.06 -12.29 1.96
CA THR A 243 7.31 -10.84 1.81
C THR A 243 6.07 -10.05 1.38
N THR A 244 4.93 -10.72 1.19
CA THR A 244 3.67 -10.09 0.78
C THR A 244 3.24 -9.07 1.84
N ALA A 245 2.76 -7.91 1.37
CA ALA A 245 2.33 -6.77 2.19
C ALA A 245 3.40 -6.12 3.11
N ALA A 246 4.69 -6.45 2.97
CA ALA A 246 5.75 -5.78 3.73
C ALA A 246 5.77 -4.26 3.49
N GLY A 247 5.72 -3.84 2.22
CA GLY A 247 5.66 -2.43 1.83
C GLY A 247 4.36 -1.73 2.27
N ASP A 248 3.22 -2.42 2.21
CA ASP A 248 1.93 -1.91 2.68
C ASP A 248 1.95 -1.70 4.20
N THR A 249 2.50 -2.66 4.93
CA THR A 249 2.68 -2.60 6.38
C THR A 249 3.61 -1.45 6.76
N PHE A 250 4.75 -1.32 6.07
CA PHE A 250 5.67 -0.20 6.26
C PHE A 250 4.97 1.14 6.04
N THR A 251 4.24 1.28 4.93
CA THR A 251 3.50 2.51 4.57
C THR A 251 2.51 2.89 5.67
N GLY A 252 1.66 1.95 6.10
CA GLY A 252 0.67 2.21 7.14
C GLY A 252 1.28 2.62 8.48
N TYR A 253 2.32 1.92 8.94
CA TYR A 253 2.99 2.23 10.20
C TYR A 253 3.83 3.50 10.15
N PHE A 254 4.45 3.84 9.01
CA PHE A 254 5.13 5.11 8.85
C PHE A 254 4.16 6.29 8.99
N ILE A 255 3.06 6.27 8.25
CA ILE A 255 2.03 7.32 8.31
C ILE A 255 1.40 7.38 9.71
N ALA A 256 1.18 6.22 10.34
CA ALA A 256 0.68 6.17 11.71
C ALA A 256 1.65 6.86 12.70
N GLY A 257 2.95 6.65 12.57
CA GLY A 257 3.96 7.33 13.37
C GLY A 257 3.89 8.85 13.20
N ILE A 258 3.84 9.34 11.96
CA ILE A 258 3.71 10.76 11.65
C ILE A 258 2.43 11.36 12.27
N LEU A 259 1.29 10.70 12.14
CA LEU A 259 0.01 11.17 12.68
C LEU A 259 -0.06 11.14 14.21
N ASN A 260 0.66 10.25 14.86
CA ASN A 260 0.81 10.22 16.31
C ASN A 260 1.80 11.28 16.83
N GLY A 261 2.40 12.11 15.95
CA GLY A 261 3.34 13.17 16.32
C GLY A 261 4.74 12.67 16.65
N GLU A 262 5.08 11.45 16.24
CA GLU A 262 6.42 10.91 16.41
C GLU A 262 7.41 11.61 15.47
N THR A 263 8.69 11.61 15.86
CA THR A 263 9.75 12.08 14.97
C THR A 263 9.88 11.14 13.75
N VAL A 264 10.39 11.66 12.63
CA VAL A 264 10.60 10.85 11.42
C VAL A 264 11.44 9.59 11.69
N PRO A 265 12.58 9.65 12.40
CA PRO A 265 13.33 8.44 12.74
C PRO A 265 12.49 7.42 13.51
N LYS A 266 11.62 7.86 14.42
CA LYS A 266 10.75 6.97 15.21
C LYS A 266 9.63 6.37 14.35
N ALA A 267 9.04 7.15 13.46
CA ALA A 267 8.04 6.65 12.50
C ALA A 267 8.66 5.60 11.55
N MET A 268 9.90 5.82 11.09
CA MET A 268 10.65 4.84 10.29
C MET A 268 10.98 3.56 11.08
N ASP A 269 11.35 3.69 12.37
CA ASP A 269 11.58 2.56 13.27
C ASP A 269 10.31 1.71 13.43
N TRP A 270 9.15 2.34 13.67
CA TRP A 270 7.87 1.62 13.75
C TRP A 270 7.55 0.89 12.44
N ALA A 271 7.72 1.56 11.32
CA ALA A 271 7.48 0.98 10.00
C ALA A 271 8.40 -0.22 9.70
N ALA A 272 9.68 -0.10 10.00
CA ALA A 272 10.65 -1.18 9.80
C ALA A 272 10.38 -2.38 10.72
N ARG A 273 10.01 -2.15 11.99
CA ARG A 273 9.60 -3.21 12.92
C ARG A 273 8.36 -3.92 12.43
N ALA A 274 7.33 -3.17 12.06
CA ALA A 274 6.08 -3.74 11.57
C ALA A 274 6.28 -4.57 10.30
N ALA A 275 7.05 -4.06 9.35
CA ALA A 275 7.42 -4.80 8.14
C ALA A 275 8.23 -6.06 8.47
N GLY A 276 9.19 -5.98 9.41
CA GLY A 276 9.97 -7.14 9.88
C GLY A 276 9.10 -8.21 10.51
N ILE A 277 8.09 -7.84 11.31
CA ILE A 277 7.12 -8.79 11.87
C ILE A 277 6.25 -9.39 10.75
N ALA A 278 5.78 -8.56 9.82
CA ALA A 278 4.92 -9.02 8.73
C ALA A 278 5.62 -10.10 7.88
N ILE A 279 6.87 -9.88 7.47
CA ILE A 279 7.59 -10.86 6.64
C ILE A 279 7.93 -12.19 7.37
N SER A 280 7.84 -12.22 8.69
CA SER A 280 8.01 -13.46 9.48
C SER A 280 6.74 -14.30 9.60
N ARG A 281 5.66 -13.89 8.95
CA ARG A 281 4.35 -14.52 8.99
C ARG A 281 3.83 -14.81 7.60
N PHE A 282 2.97 -15.81 7.47
CA PHE A 282 2.39 -16.20 6.20
C PHE A 282 1.18 -15.32 5.83
N GLY A 283 1.09 -14.94 4.56
CA GLY A 283 -0.03 -14.20 3.95
C GLY A 283 0.08 -12.68 4.11
N ALA A 284 -0.71 -11.93 3.33
CA ALA A 284 -0.73 -10.47 3.33
C ALA A 284 -1.42 -9.87 4.58
N ALA A 285 -2.74 -9.74 4.54
CA ALA A 285 -3.51 -9.13 5.61
C ALA A 285 -3.37 -9.81 7.00
N PRO A 286 -3.26 -11.16 7.10
CA PRO A 286 -3.04 -11.83 8.39
C PRO A 286 -1.69 -11.50 9.02
N SER A 287 -0.65 -11.24 8.23
CA SER A 287 0.71 -10.99 8.72
C SER A 287 0.90 -9.64 9.40
N ILE A 288 0.06 -8.65 9.05
CA ILE A 288 0.17 -7.28 9.55
C ILE A 288 0.00 -7.26 11.08
N PRO A 289 0.99 -6.78 11.85
CA PRO A 289 0.95 -6.81 13.31
C PRO A 289 -0.01 -5.79 13.92
N LEU A 290 -0.32 -5.95 15.21
CA LEU A 290 -0.93 -4.92 16.05
C LEU A 290 0.14 -3.96 16.60
N LYS A 291 -0.25 -2.75 16.99
CA LYS A 291 0.67 -1.72 17.54
C LYS A 291 1.46 -2.23 18.73
N GLU A 292 0.80 -2.94 19.65
CA GLU A 292 1.42 -3.48 20.86
C GLU A 292 2.53 -4.49 20.52
N GLU A 293 2.32 -5.28 19.47
CA GLU A 293 3.35 -6.23 18.99
C GLU A 293 4.56 -5.45 18.46
N VAL A 294 4.34 -4.39 17.65
CA VAL A 294 5.42 -3.57 17.07
C VAL A 294 6.24 -2.88 18.17
N LEU A 295 5.57 -2.37 19.21
CA LEU A 295 6.23 -1.65 20.30
C LEU A 295 6.99 -2.58 21.24
N SER A 296 6.53 -3.83 21.44
CA SER A 296 7.12 -4.79 22.36
C SER A 296 8.11 -5.77 21.71
N PHE A 297 8.13 -5.85 20.38
CA PHE A 297 8.96 -6.83 19.67
C PHE A 297 10.45 -6.53 19.81
N SER A 298 11.20 -7.53 20.28
CA SER A 298 12.66 -7.47 20.36
C SER A 298 13.25 -8.31 19.21
N PHE A 299 13.90 -7.65 18.29
CA PHE A 299 14.68 -8.34 17.24
C PHE A 299 16.00 -8.80 17.85
N SER A 300 16.34 -10.06 17.65
CA SER A 300 17.59 -10.70 18.13
C SER A 300 18.78 -10.35 17.24
#